data_47e4c3734bbc6dbee99a1f1d65079e2b
#
_entry.id   47e4c3734bbc6dbee99a1f1d65079e2b
#
_cell.length_a   1.000
_cell.length_b   1.000
_cell.length_c   1.000
_cell.angle_alpha   90.00
_cell.angle_beta   90.00
_cell.angle_gamma   90.00
#
_symmetry.space_group_name_H-M   'P 1'
#
loop_
_entity.id
_entity.type
_entity.pdbx_description
1 polymer ?
#
loop_
_entity_poly.entity_id
_entity_poly.type
_entity_poly.pdbx_seq_one_letter_code
_entity_poly.pdbx_strand_id
1 'polypeptide(L)'
;MNGFRNGYGRFLEWVVSALMIILFAEVTLGVVFRAIGASLIWYDEIASVLLAWLTFYGAALASVKRAHIGCPELLDAMPWPARRILNIVAQVLVIAFFVLLGGVGVAIMPVLATDALVSVPEIPMSVVQSVIPISSALIVIAEALHLIDLVRQRGPVEPAGGLSLSEGLH
;
A
#
# COMPACT_ATOMS: atom_id res chain seq x y z
N MET A 1 4.37 -16.47 -12.95
CA MET A 1 3.94 -15.57 -11.86
C MET A 1 4.38 -14.12 -12.06
N ASN A 2 5.49 -13.86 -12.77
CA ASN A 2 5.99 -12.49 -12.98
C ASN A 2 5.04 -11.59 -13.81
N GLY A 3 4.30 -12.13 -14.77
CA GLY A 3 3.36 -11.36 -15.60
C GLY A 3 2.17 -10.79 -14.81
N PHE A 4 1.59 -11.56 -13.89
CA PHE A 4 0.50 -11.11 -13.02
C PHE A 4 0.96 -10.00 -12.07
N ARG A 5 2.13 -10.16 -11.44
CA ARG A 5 2.71 -9.14 -10.55
C ARG A 5 3.00 -7.83 -11.27
N ASN A 6 3.52 -7.91 -12.49
CA ASN A 6 3.81 -6.72 -13.29
C ASN A 6 2.53 -6.00 -13.72
N GLY A 7 1.49 -6.74 -14.13
CA GLY A 7 0.19 -6.17 -14.47
C GLY A 7 -0.50 -5.53 -13.27
N TYR A 8 -0.49 -6.23 -12.13
CA TYR A 8 -1.06 -5.75 -10.87
C TYR A 8 -0.35 -4.50 -10.34
N GLY A 9 1.01 -4.51 -10.35
CA GLY A 9 1.79 -3.34 -9.96
C GLY A 9 1.53 -2.13 -10.86
N ARG A 10 1.45 -2.34 -12.19
CA ARG A 10 1.15 -1.26 -13.15
C ARG A 10 -0.25 -0.70 -12.97
N PHE A 11 -1.23 -1.53 -12.66
CA PHE A 11 -2.58 -1.06 -12.36
C PHE A 11 -2.59 -0.15 -11.11
N LEU A 12 -1.93 -0.56 -10.02
CA LEU A 12 -1.83 0.27 -8.82
C LEU A 12 -1.03 1.56 -9.06
N GLU A 13 0.03 1.52 -9.88
CA GLU A 13 0.74 2.74 -10.28
C GLU A 13 -0.16 3.74 -10.99
N TRP A 14 -1.02 3.25 -11.88
CA TRP A 14 -1.99 4.09 -12.57
C TRP A 14 -3.00 4.71 -11.61
N VAL A 15 -3.56 3.91 -10.69
CA VAL A 15 -4.51 4.39 -9.67
C VAL A 15 -3.88 5.45 -8.78
N VAL A 16 -2.69 5.19 -8.24
CA VAL A 16 -1.96 6.12 -7.37
C VAL A 16 -1.59 7.41 -8.11
N SER A 17 -1.11 7.29 -9.36
CA SER A 17 -0.76 8.46 -10.17
C SER A 17 -1.99 9.31 -10.50
N ALA A 18 -3.12 8.67 -10.83
CA ALA A 18 -4.37 9.37 -11.09
C ALA A 18 -4.87 10.10 -9.83
N LEU A 19 -4.88 9.43 -8.68
CA LEU A 19 -5.27 10.04 -7.40
C LEU A 19 -4.36 11.22 -7.05
N MET A 20 -3.06 11.11 -7.29
CA MET A 20 -2.10 12.20 -7.04
C MET A 20 -2.37 13.41 -7.93
N ILE A 21 -2.67 13.20 -9.22
CA ILE A 21 -3.00 14.29 -10.14
C ILE A 21 -4.33 14.95 -9.75
N ILE A 22 -5.34 14.15 -9.39
CA ILE A 22 -6.66 14.66 -8.97
C ILE A 22 -6.51 15.46 -7.68
N LEU A 23 -5.79 14.95 -6.67
CA LEU A 23 -5.54 15.64 -5.42
C LEU A 23 -4.78 16.95 -5.64
N PHE A 24 -3.76 16.94 -6.51
CA PHE A 24 -3.01 18.15 -6.85
C PHE A 24 -3.90 19.21 -7.50
N ALA A 25 -4.75 18.81 -8.45
CA ALA A 25 -5.68 19.72 -9.12
C ALA A 25 -6.71 20.29 -8.13
N GLU A 26 -7.27 19.42 -7.26
CA GLU A 26 -8.22 19.79 -6.22
C GLU A 26 -7.65 20.83 -5.24
N VAL A 27 -6.45 20.54 -4.68
CA VAL A 27 -5.78 21.45 -3.74
C VAL A 27 -5.43 22.78 -4.42
N THR A 28 -4.94 22.76 -5.66
CA THR A 28 -4.63 23.98 -6.42
C THR A 28 -5.88 24.82 -6.66
N LEU A 29 -6.98 24.16 -7.03
CA LEU A 29 -8.27 24.81 -7.26
C LEU A 29 -8.80 25.46 -5.99
N GLY A 30 -8.75 24.76 -4.85
CA GLY A 30 -9.14 25.29 -3.54
C GLY A 30 -8.33 26.53 -3.14
N VAL A 31 -7.01 26.50 -3.34
CA VAL A 31 -6.13 27.64 -3.05
C VAL A 31 -6.47 28.83 -3.94
N VAL A 32 -6.69 28.63 -5.23
CA VAL A 32 -7.05 29.71 -6.19
C VAL A 32 -8.39 30.34 -5.79
N PHE A 33 -9.42 29.53 -5.56
CA PHE A 33 -10.74 30.03 -5.16
C PHE A 33 -10.71 30.79 -3.82
N ARG A 34 -9.90 30.32 -2.88
CA ARG A 34 -9.70 31.02 -1.60
C ARG A 34 -8.99 32.37 -1.80
N ALA A 35 -8.01 32.44 -2.70
CA ALA A 35 -7.27 33.69 -2.98
C ALA A 35 -8.14 34.77 -3.64
N ILE A 36 -9.16 34.40 -4.42
CA ILE A 36 -10.12 35.33 -5.03
C ILE A 36 -11.33 35.64 -4.13
N GLY A 37 -11.35 35.12 -2.88
CA GLY A 37 -12.42 35.38 -1.91
C GLY A 37 -13.68 34.52 -2.11
N ALA A 38 -13.68 33.55 -3.01
CA ALA A 38 -14.78 32.62 -3.31
C ALA A 38 -14.51 31.22 -2.73
N SER A 39 -14.27 31.13 -1.43
CA SER A 39 -13.91 29.86 -0.77
C SER A 39 -14.96 28.76 -1.00
N LEU A 40 -14.52 27.59 -1.44
CA LEU A 40 -15.34 26.40 -1.65
C LEU A 40 -15.49 25.67 -0.29
N ILE A 41 -16.72 25.38 0.14
CA ILE A 41 -16.98 24.76 1.44
C ILE A 41 -16.60 23.28 1.46
N TRP A 42 -16.76 22.58 0.33
CA TRP A 42 -16.55 21.14 0.19
C TRP A 42 -15.09 20.73 -0.08
N TYR A 43 -14.25 21.69 -0.40
CA TYR A 43 -12.86 21.48 -0.80
C TYR A 43 -12.02 20.68 0.23
N ASP A 44 -12.04 21.10 1.49
CA ASP A 44 -11.23 20.47 2.54
C ASP A 44 -11.67 19.01 2.81
N GLU A 45 -12.96 18.74 2.69
CA GLU A 45 -13.52 17.42 2.92
C GLU A 45 -13.16 16.45 1.78
N ILE A 46 -13.30 16.87 0.53
CA ILE A 46 -12.91 16.07 -0.65
C ILE A 46 -11.40 15.85 -0.69
N ALA A 47 -10.59 16.88 -0.42
CA ALA A 47 -9.13 16.74 -0.34
C ALA A 47 -8.70 15.71 0.72
N SER A 48 -9.36 15.70 1.88
CA SER A 48 -9.09 14.73 2.94
C SER A 48 -9.42 13.29 2.52
N VAL A 49 -10.53 13.09 1.82
CA VAL A 49 -10.92 11.80 1.26
C VAL A 49 -9.90 11.31 0.23
N LEU A 50 -9.52 12.17 -0.72
CA LEU A 50 -8.53 11.84 -1.76
C LEU A 50 -7.17 11.52 -1.15
N LEU A 51 -6.75 12.25 -0.12
CA LEU A 51 -5.50 12.00 0.60
C LEU A 51 -5.53 10.63 1.32
N ALA A 52 -6.65 10.30 1.97
CA ALA A 52 -6.82 8.99 2.58
C ALA A 52 -6.74 7.88 1.53
N TRP A 53 -7.44 8.02 0.41
CA TRP A 53 -7.40 7.05 -0.68
C TRP A 53 -6.00 6.90 -1.28
N LEU A 54 -5.32 8.03 -1.51
CA LEU A 54 -3.92 8.03 -1.99
C LEU A 54 -3.00 7.28 -1.03
N THR A 55 -3.17 7.46 0.29
CA THR A 55 -2.37 6.79 1.31
C THR A 55 -2.60 5.27 1.29
N PHE A 56 -3.85 4.83 1.26
CA PHE A 56 -4.19 3.41 1.27
C PHE A 56 -3.77 2.69 -0.02
N TYR A 57 -4.04 3.27 -1.20
CA TYR A 57 -3.58 2.69 -2.47
C TYR A 57 -2.06 2.78 -2.64
N GLY A 58 -1.44 3.85 -2.11
CA GLY A 58 0.02 3.98 -2.05
C GLY A 58 0.67 2.90 -1.19
N ALA A 59 0.08 2.57 -0.04
CA ALA A 59 0.53 1.47 0.80
C ALA A 59 0.40 0.11 0.08
N ALA A 60 -0.70 -0.11 -0.66
CA ALA A 60 -0.87 -1.31 -1.47
C ALA A 60 0.19 -1.41 -2.58
N LEU A 61 0.51 -0.30 -3.24
CA LEU A 61 1.59 -0.26 -4.25
C LEU A 61 2.96 -0.53 -3.64
N ALA A 62 3.25 0.05 -2.47
CA ALA A 62 4.50 -0.18 -1.75
C ALA A 62 4.68 -1.65 -1.36
N SER A 63 3.60 -2.31 -0.94
CA SER A 63 3.59 -3.75 -0.66
C SER A 63 3.95 -4.58 -1.89
N VAL A 64 3.33 -4.31 -3.05
CA VAL A 64 3.62 -5.01 -4.31
C VAL A 64 5.07 -4.82 -4.75
N LYS A 65 5.61 -3.60 -4.61
CA LYS A 65 6.99 -3.25 -5.00
C LYS A 65 8.03 -3.67 -3.98
N ARG A 66 7.63 -4.23 -2.83
CA ARG A 66 8.53 -4.53 -1.71
C ARG A 66 9.32 -3.29 -1.25
N ALA A 67 8.72 -2.13 -1.35
CA ALA A 67 9.33 -0.87 -0.96
C ALA A 67 9.26 -0.61 0.55
N HIS A 68 8.83 -1.59 1.34
CA HIS A 68 8.90 -1.50 2.79
C HIS A 68 10.36 -1.55 3.21
N ILE A 69 10.79 -0.49 3.87
CA ILE A 69 12.15 -0.36 4.40
C ILE A 69 12.29 -1.38 5.55
N GLY A 70 12.95 -2.50 5.27
CA GLY A 70 13.43 -3.41 6.30
C GLY A 70 14.80 -2.94 6.82
N CYS A 71 15.24 -3.49 7.94
CA CYS A 71 16.63 -3.35 8.37
C CYS A 71 17.43 -4.57 7.86
N PRO A 72 17.95 -4.52 6.62
CA PRO A 72 18.69 -5.66 6.04
C PRO A 72 19.91 -6.00 6.87
N GLU A 73 20.58 -4.98 7.44
CA GLU A 73 21.76 -5.13 8.29
C GLU A 73 21.48 -6.01 9.53
N LEU A 74 20.31 -5.82 10.16
CA LEU A 74 19.92 -6.63 11.31
C LEU A 74 19.64 -8.09 10.91
N LEU A 75 19.01 -8.28 9.76
CA LEU A 75 18.70 -9.61 9.23
C LEU A 75 19.97 -10.33 8.74
N ASP A 76 20.93 -9.61 8.19
CA ASP A 76 22.20 -10.17 7.70
C ASP A 76 23.12 -10.61 8.84
N ALA A 77 22.99 -10.00 10.02
CA ALA A 77 23.70 -10.42 11.24
C ALA A 77 23.17 -11.72 11.86
N MET A 78 22.00 -12.22 11.42
CA MET A 78 21.36 -13.40 11.98
C MET A 78 21.67 -14.66 11.15
N PRO A 79 21.79 -15.86 11.81
CA PRO A 79 21.93 -17.13 11.09
C PRO A 79 20.70 -17.39 10.21
N TRP A 80 20.92 -17.96 9.03
CA TRP A 80 19.89 -18.16 7.99
C TRP A 80 18.55 -18.75 8.51
N PRO A 81 18.51 -19.79 9.39
CA PRO A 81 17.25 -20.33 9.86
C PRO A 81 16.45 -19.33 10.71
N ALA A 82 17.11 -18.54 11.56
CA ALA A 82 16.46 -17.52 12.38
C ALA A 82 15.90 -16.38 11.52
N ARG A 83 16.67 -15.90 10.55
CA ARG A 83 16.25 -14.91 9.55
C ARG A 83 14.99 -15.34 8.80
N ARG A 84 14.95 -16.61 8.36
CA ARG A 84 13.79 -17.17 7.64
C ARG A 84 12.55 -17.19 8.51
N ILE A 85 12.66 -17.68 9.76
CA ILE A 85 11.55 -17.76 10.70
C ILE A 85 11.02 -16.34 10.98
N LEU A 86 11.90 -15.39 11.26
CA LEU A 86 11.52 -14.01 11.55
C LEU A 86 10.77 -13.37 10.38
N ASN A 87 11.26 -13.57 9.14
CA ASN A 87 10.59 -13.06 7.94
C ASN A 87 9.20 -13.69 7.75
N ILE A 88 9.04 -14.99 7.97
CA ILE A 88 7.74 -15.66 7.87
C ILE A 88 6.79 -15.15 8.95
N VAL A 89 7.25 -15.02 10.19
CA VAL A 89 6.41 -14.52 11.30
C VAL A 89 5.98 -13.08 11.03
N ALA A 90 6.90 -12.21 10.63
CA ALA A 90 6.58 -10.83 10.28
C ALA A 90 5.54 -10.77 9.15
N GLN A 91 5.72 -11.59 8.10
CA GLN A 91 4.81 -11.66 6.96
C GLN A 91 3.40 -12.12 7.37
N VAL A 92 3.31 -13.14 8.22
CA VAL A 92 2.03 -13.63 8.74
C VAL A 92 1.32 -12.59 9.60
N LEU A 93 2.07 -11.86 10.44
CA LEU A 93 1.52 -10.77 11.25
C LEU A 93 0.97 -9.64 10.38
N VAL A 94 1.67 -9.25 9.32
CA VAL A 94 1.20 -8.23 8.36
C VAL A 94 -0.09 -8.67 7.69
N ILE A 95 -0.15 -9.91 7.19
CA ILE A 95 -1.37 -10.46 6.56
C ILE A 95 -2.52 -10.49 7.57
N ALA A 96 -2.28 -10.98 8.80
CA ALA A 96 -3.31 -11.02 9.83
C ALA A 96 -3.86 -9.64 10.17
N PHE A 97 -2.99 -8.64 10.27
CA PHE A 97 -3.37 -7.25 10.50
C PHE A 97 -4.29 -6.71 9.40
N PHE A 98 -3.92 -6.89 8.13
CA PHE A 98 -4.73 -6.39 7.01
C PHE A 98 -6.03 -7.17 6.81
N VAL A 99 -6.05 -8.48 7.11
CA VAL A 99 -7.29 -9.27 7.13
C VAL A 99 -8.24 -8.74 8.20
N LEU A 100 -7.74 -8.46 9.40
CA LEU A 100 -8.53 -7.89 10.48
C LEU A 100 -9.02 -6.48 10.12
N LEU A 101 -8.15 -5.62 9.59
CA LEU A 101 -8.49 -4.27 9.16
C LEU A 101 -9.57 -4.27 8.08
N GLY A 102 -9.43 -5.12 7.07
CA GLY A 102 -10.42 -5.30 6.01
C GLY A 102 -11.74 -5.84 6.54
N GLY A 103 -11.71 -6.83 7.43
CA GLY A 103 -12.89 -7.41 8.07
C GLY A 103 -13.68 -6.39 8.89
N VAL A 104 -13.00 -5.61 9.74
CA VAL A 104 -13.61 -4.52 10.50
C VAL A 104 -14.13 -3.44 9.55
N GLY A 105 -13.38 -3.10 8.49
CA GLY A 105 -13.79 -2.15 7.46
C GLY A 105 -15.11 -2.55 6.80
N VAL A 106 -15.28 -3.82 6.45
CA VAL A 106 -16.55 -4.34 5.91
C VAL A 106 -17.67 -4.32 6.95
N ALA A 107 -17.37 -4.74 8.18
CA ALA A 107 -18.37 -4.82 9.25
C ALA A 107 -18.98 -3.45 9.62
N ILE A 108 -18.23 -2.37 9.48
CA ILE A 108 -18.72 -1.01 9.79
C ILE A 108 -19.50 -0.36 8.64
N MET A 109 -19.40 -0.89 7.41
CA MET A 109 -20.06 -0.34 6.21
C MET A 109 -21.57 -0.08 6.37
N PRO A 110 -22.38 -1.01 6.94
CA PRO A 110 -23.81 -0.78 7.09
C PRO A 110 -24.15 0.42 8.00
N VAL A 111 -23.32 0.66 9.03
CA VAL A 111 -23.49 1.80 9.94
C VAL A 111 -23.18 3.11 9.22
N LEU A 112 -22.10 3.13 8.42
CA LEU A 112 -21.69 4.32 7.66
C LEU A 112 -22.57 4.60 6.43
N ALA A 113 -23.39 3.65 6.01
CA ALA A 113 -24.33 3.87 4.91
C ALA A 113 -25.46 4.84 5.26
N THR A 114 -25.71 5.05 6.56
CA THR A 114 -26.72 6.02 7.06
C THR A 114 -26.18 7.44 7.18
N ASP A 115 -24.85 7.60 7.16
CA ASP A 115 -24.16 8.87 7.27
C ASP A 115 -23.66 9.34 5.90
N ALA A 116 -23.54 10.66 5.72
CA ALA A 116 -23.02 11.29 4.52
C ALA A 116 -21.98 12.36 4.88
N LEU A 117 -21.21 12.79 3.87
CA LEU A 117 -20.31 13.93 4.00
C LEU A 117 -21.09 15.19 4.37
N VAL A 118 -20.51 16.03 5.22
CA VAL A 118 -21.18 17.23 5.72
C VAL A 118 -21.34 18.27 4.61
N SER A 119 -20.32 18.44 3.78
CA SER A 119 -20.30 19.43 2.70
C SER A 119 -20.93 18.92 1.40
N VAL A 120 -21.03 17.59 1.22
CA VAL A 120 -21.60 16.95 0.04
C VAL A 120 -22.50 15.79 0.47
N PRO A 121 -23.74 16.06 0.92
CA PRO A 121 -24.64 15.03 1.45
C PRO A 121 -25.04 13.93 0.45
N GLU A 122 -24.75 14.12 -0.84
CA GLU A 122 -24.99 13.16 -1.89
C GLU A 122 -24.00 11.96 -1.85
N ILE A 123 -22.87 12.13 -1.17
CA ILE A 123 -21.86 11.09 -1.04
C ILE A 123 -22.00 10.41 0.33
N PRO A 124 -22.43 9.14 0.38
CA PRO A 124 -22.53 8.40 1.63
C PRO A 124 -21.13 8.08 2.18
N MET A 125 -20.99 8.14 3.51
CA MET A 125 -19.71 7.88 4.19
C MET A 125 -19.18 6.48 3.94
N SER A 126 -20.06 5.52 3.62
CA SER A 126 -19.67 4.16 3.21
C SER A 126 -18.81 4.13 1.94
N VAL A 127 -19.04 5.04 0.97
CA VAL A 127 -18.20 5.16 -0.23
C VAL A 127 -16.81 5.66 0.13
N VAL A 128 -16.74 6.68 0.99
CA VAL A 128 -15.45 7.21 1.48
C VAL A 128 -14.63 6.12 2.18
N GLN A 129 -15.28 5.35 3.04
CA GLN A 129 -14.65 4.31 3.85
C GLN A 129 -14.34 3.03 3.06
N SER A 130 -14.93 2.83 1.88
CA SER A 130 -14.71 1.63 1.04
C SER A 130 -13.24 1.40 0.67
N VAL A 131 -12.42 2.44 0.71
CA VAL A 131 -10.97 2.32 0.47
C VAL A 131 -10.29 1.34 1.44
N ILE A 132 -10.74 1.26 2.70
CA ILE A 132 -10.12 0.40 3.71
C ILE A 132 -10.25 -1.08 3.34
N PRO A 133 -11.45 -1.66 3.14
CA PRO A 133 -11.56 -3.06 2.78
C PRO A 133 -10.98 -3.36 1.40
N ILE A 134 -11.10 -2.46 0.43
CA ILE A 134 -10.55 -2.65 -0.92
C ILE A 134 -9.02 -2.69 -0.87
N SER A 135 -8.38 -1.69 -0.28
CA SER A 135 -6.91 -1.64 -0.17
C SER A 135 -6.35 -2.77 0.69
N SER A 136 -7.03 -3.13 1.80
CA SER A 136 -6.65 -4.26 2.64
C SER A 136 -6.66 -5.57 1.84
N ALA A 137 -7.69 -5.82 1.03
CA ALA A 137 -7.74 -6.99 0.17
C ALA A 137 -6.60 -7.00 -0.85
N LEU A 138 -6.31 -5.84 -1.47
CA LEU A 138 -5.19 -5.69 -2.40
C LEU A 138 -3.84 -5.98 -1.72
N ILE A 139 -3.62 -5.45 -0.51
CA ILE A 139 -2.39 -5.71 0.25
C ILE A 139 -2.28 -7.18 0.63
N VAL A 140 -3.36 -7.80 1.14
CA VAL A 140 -3.37 -9.23 1.50
C VAL A 140 -3.00 -10.11 0.29
N ILE A 141 -3.52 -9.80 -0.91
CA ILE A 141 -3.15 -10.53 -2.14
C ILE A 141 -1.64 -10.39 -2.42
N ALA A 142 -1.10 -9.17 -2.34
CA ALA A 142 0.32 -8.92 -2.59
C ALA A 142 1.21 -9.65 -1.58
N GLU A 143 0.88 -9.57 -0.30
CA GLU A 143 1.64 -10.17 0.80
C GLU A 143 1.52 -11.71 0.82
N ALA A 144 0.35 -12.26 0.46
CA ALA A 144 0.17 -13.70 0.29
C ALA A 144 1.07 -14.26 -0.83
N LEU A 145 1.15 -13.57 -1.97
CA LEU A 145 2.07 -13.94 -3.04
C LEU A 145 3.53 -13.89 -2.58
N HIS A 146 3.87 -12.91 -1.76
CA HIS A 146 5.21 -12.79 -1.18
C HIS A 146 5.51 -13.92 -0.20
N LEU A 147 4.55 -14.26 0.67
CA LEU A 147 4.68 -15.38 1.61
C LEU A 147 4.91 -16.72 0.87
N ILE A 148 4.18 -16.96 -0.21
CA ILE A 148 4.36 -18.16 -1.05
C ILE A 148 5.77 -18.22 -1.62
N ASP A 149 6.29 -17.10 -2.13
CA ASP A 149 7.66 -17.02 -2.64
C ASP A 149 8.68 -17.30 -1.54
N LEU A 150 8.49 -16.74 -0.33
CA LEU A 150 9.37 -16.91 0.82
C LEU A 150 9.40 -18.37 1.32
N VAL A 151 8.25 -19.02 1.35
CA VAL A 151 8.15 -20.43 1.78
C VAL A 151 8.77 -21.37 0.74
N ARG A 152 8.67 -21.05 -0.55
CA ARG A 152 9.25 -21.83 -1.66
C ARG A 152 10.78 -21.72 -1.77
N GLN A 153 11.38 -20.65 -1.26
CA GLN A 153 12.84 -20.50 -1.20
C GLN A 153 13.44 -21.52 -0.22
N ARG A 154 14.08 -22.58 -0.74
CA ARG A 154 14.61 -23.71 0.05
C ARG A 154 16.09 -23.60 0.41
N GLY A 155 16.77 -22.49 0.17
CA GLY A 155 18.21 -22.32 0.42
C GLY A 155 18.65 -20.88 0.60
N PRO A 156 19.87 -20.63 1.10
CA PRO A 156 20.47 -19.33 1.10
C PRO A 156 20.53 -18.81 -0.33
N VAL A 157 20.05 -17.60 -0.57
CA VAL A 157 20.33 -16.89 -1.80
C VAL A 157 21.80 -16.53 -1.74
N GLU A 158 22.65 -17.20 -2.53
CA GLU A 158 24.02 -16.75 -2.73
C GLU A 158 23.95 -15.29 -3.23
N PRO A 159 24.69 -14.35 -2.61
CA PRO A 159 24.74 -13.00 -3.12
C PRO A 159 25.31 -13.07 -4.54
N ALA A 160 24.50 -12.68 -5.53
CA ALA A 160 24.94 -12.53 -6.91
C ALA A 160 25.95 -11.37 -6.95
N GLY A 161 27.24 -11.68 -6.86
CA GLY A 161 28.29 -10.68 -6.86
C GLY A 161 29.60 -11.08 -6.20
N GLY A 162 29.87 -12.36 -6.01
CA GLY A 162 31.24 -12.83 -5.80
C GLY A 162 32.05 -12.71 -7.09
N LEU A 163 32.39 -11.48 -7.50
CA LEU A 163 33.53 -11.26 -8.37
C LEU A 163 34.75 -11.77 -7.60
N SER A 164 35.21 -12.98 -7.96
CA SER A 164 36.47 -13.51 -7.46
C SER A 164 37.58 -12.56 -7.91
N LEU A 165 38.05 -11.72 -7.01
CA LEU A 165 39.28 -10.91 -7.19
C LEU A 165 40.54 -11.77 -7.24
N SER A 166 40.43 -13.08 -7.51
CA SER A 166 41.56 -14.00 -7.55
C SER A 166 42.10 -14.26 -8.94
N GLU A 167 41.58 -13.62 -10.01
CA GLU A 167 42.04 -13.86 -11.38
C GLU A 167 42.73 -12.62 -12.01
N GLY A 168 43.61 -11.97 -11.27
CA GLY A 168 44.31 -10.78 -11.77
C GLY A 168 45.76 -10.62 -11.29
N LEU A 169 46.40 -11.67 -10.78
CA LEU A 169 47.82 -11.62 -10.38
C LEU A 169 48.55 -12.86 -10.91
N HIS A 170 48.79 -12.90 -12.22
CA HIS A 170 49.91 -13.63 -12.82
C HIS A 170 50.41 -12.83 -14.03
#